data_867370a5ed9112d91b81880b5f9b8506
#
_entry.id   867370a5ed9112d91b81880b5f9b8506
#
_cell.length_a   1.000
_cell.length_b   1.000
_cell.length_c   1.000
_cell.angle_alpha   90.00
_cell.angle_beta   90.00
_cell.angle_gamma   90.00
#
_symmetry.space_group_name_H-M   'P 1'
#
loop_
_entity.id
_entity.type
_entity.pdbx_description
1 polymer ?
#
loop_
_entity_poly.entity_id
_entity_poly.type
_entity_poly.pdbx_seq_one_letter_code
_entity_poly.pdbx_strand_id
1 'polypeptide(L)'
;MLSNHYNIGVVEAGCDEAGRGCLAGSVYAAAVILPPDYANECLNDSKQLTEHKRILLRQEIERINILNASILAMHRALDQLKVRPEAIIVDGNRFKPYNDIPSTTIVKGDGKYLSIAAASILAKTYRDDYMMQLAEQYPQYDWQSNKGYPTRKHRDAIREFGISPYHRKSFNLLGDTQLSFDF
;
A
#
# COMPACT_ATOMS: atom_id res chain seq x y z
N MET A 1 -8.95 -12.68 18.58
CA MET A 1 -9.57 -13.10 17.31
C MET A 1 -10.03 -11.86 16.59
N LEU A 2 -9.78 -11.73 15.28
CA LEU A 2 -10.23 -10.57 14.49
C LEU A 2 -11.75 -10.64 14.31
N SER A 3 -12.41 -9.47 14.29
CA SER A 3 -13.84 -9.37 14.02
C SER A 3 -14.12 -9.57 12.51
N ASN A 4 -15.20 -10.28 12.17
CA ASN A 4 -15.60 -10.48 10.78
C ASN A 4 -16.15 -9.19 10.15
N HIS A 5 -16.87 -8.40 10.92
CA HIS A 5 -17.58 -7.21 10.44
C HIS A 5 -17.45 -6.05 11.43
N TYR A 6 -17.40 -4.84 10.89
CA TYR A 6 -17.67 -3.59 11.57
C TYR A 6 -19.16 -3.24 11.46
N ASN A 7 -19.71 -3.36 10.25
CA ASN A 7 -21.14 -3.17 9.98
C ASN A 7 -21.82 -4.54 9.80
N ILE A 8 -22.76 -4.88 10.68
CA ILE A 8 -23.45 -6.16 10.64
C ILE A 8 -24.58 -6.12 9.61
N GLY A 9 -24.71 -7.19 8.81
CA GLY A 9 -25.81 -7.38 7.86
C GLY A 9 -25.71 -6.64 6.56
N VAL A 10 -24.55 -6.05 6.24
CA VAL A 10 -24.28 -5.37 4.96
C VAL A 10 -23.05 -5.97 4.25
N VAL A 11 -22.97 -5.80 2.95
CA VAL A 11 -21.79 -6.18 2.16
C VAL A 11 -20.68 -5.16 2.42
N GLU A 12 -19.70 -5.53 3.24
CA GLU A 12 -18.63 -4.66 3.71
C GLU A 12 -17.30 -4.97 3.03
N ALA A 13 -16.63 -3.94 2.49
CA ALA A 13 -15.28 -4.04 1.96
C ALA A 13 -14.27 -3.49 2.97
N GLY A 14 -13.22 -4.25 3.25
CA GLY A 14 -12.02 -3.80 3.98
C GLY A 14 -10.93 -3.37 3.01
N CYS A 15 -10.28 -2.22 3.27
CA CYS A 15 -9.21 -1.66 2.45
C CYS A 15 -7.95 -1.38 3.26
N ASP A 16 -6.80 -1.64 2.64
CA ASP A 16 -5.48 -1.28 3.16
C ASP A 16 -4.49 -1.01 2.04
N GLU A 17 -3.35 -0.37 2.37
CA GLU A 17 -2.26 -0.09 1.44
C GLU A 17 -0.89 -0.52 1.98
N ALA A 18 0.06 -0.75 1.07
CA ALA A 18 1.45 -1.03 1.37
C ALA A 18 2.41 -0.10 0.61
N GLY A 19 3.50 0.30 1.27
CA GLY A 19 4.57 1.04 0.64
C GLY A 19 4.45 2.56 0.70
N ARG A 20 3.51 3.15 1.44
CA ARG A 20 3.38 4.61 1.57
C ARG A 20 4.66 5.29 2.07
N GLY A 21 5.34 4.72 3.05
CA GLY A 21 6.57 5.26 3.65
C GLY A 21 7.89 4.86 2.96
N CYS A 22 7.86 4.19 1.82
CA CYS A 22 9.06 3.70 1.13
C CYS A 22 9.72 4.79 0.29
N LEU A 23 11.06 4.77 0.20
CA LEU A 23 11.85 5.67 -0.66
C LEU A 23 11.76 5.30 -2.14
N ALA A 24 11.47 4.03 -2.44
CA ALA A 24 11.39 3.52 -3.81
C ALA A 24 10.18 2.58 -3.99
N GLY A 25 9.75 2.46 -5.24
CA GLY A 25 8.66 1.59 -5.67
C GLY A 25 7.26 2.19 -5.48
N SER A 26 6.28 1.54 -6.09
CA SER A 26 4.88 1.97 -6.10
C SER A 26 4.19 1.73 -4.75
N VAL A 27 3.08 2.43 -4.51
CA VAL A 27 2.09 2.09 -3.47
C VAL A 27 1.16 1.03 -4.05
N TYR A 28 0.87 0.04 -3.26
CA TYR A 28 -0.12 -1.01 -3.54
C TYR A 28 -1.26 -0.88 -2.56
N ALA A 29 -2.47 -1.08 -3.03
CA ALA A 29 -3.65 -1.16 -2.18
C ALA A 29 -4.51 -2.34 -2.58
N ALA A 30 -5.26 -2.84 -1.63
CA ALA A 30 -6.24 -3.90 -1.85
C ALA A 30 -7.59 -3.53 -1.22
N ALA A 31 -8.65 -4.10 -1.78
CA ALA A 31 -9.99 -4.09 -1.23
C ALA A 31 -10.51 -5.52 -1.20
N VAL A 32 -11.09 -5.95 -0.08
CA VAL A 32 -11.56 -7.32 0.13
C VAL A 32 -12.94 -7.32 0.74
N ILE A 33 -13.86 -8.06 0.11
CA ILE A 33 -15.16 -8.44 0.69
C ILE A 33 -15.05 -9.90 1.11
N LEU A 34 -15.32 -10.19 2.38
CA LEU A 34 -15.37 -11.55 2.91
C LEU A 34 -16.83 -12.01 3.06
N PRO A 35 -17.11 -13.30 2.80
CA PRO A 35 -18.41 -13.87 3.14
C PRO A 35 -18.72 -13.73 4.64
N PRO A 36 -20.00 -13.60 5.04
CA PRO A 36 -20.39 -13.42 6.45
C PRO A 36 -19.87 -14.51 7.38
N ASP A 37 -19.77 -15.76 6.90
CA ASP A 37 -19.35 -16.92 7.68
C ASP A 37 -17.86 -17.26 7.50
N TYR A 38 -17.09 -16.33 6.93
CA TYR A 38 -15.69 -16.60 6.60
C TYR A 38 -14.84 -16.73 7.86
N ALA A 39 -14.32 -17.92 8.08
CA ALA A 39 -13.34 -18.24 9.09
C ALA A 39 -12.17 -18.97 8.42
N ASN A 40 -11.06 -18.31 8.20
CA ASN A 40 -9.85 -18.94 7.66
C ASN A 40 -8.61 -18.34 8.29
N GLU A 41 -7.71 -19.22 8.76
CA GLU A 41 -6.43 -18.83 9.34
C GLU A 41 -5.34 -18.62 8.29
N CYS A 42 -5.59 -18.92 7.01
CA CYS A 42 -4.61 -18.86 5.91
C CYS A 42 -5.19 -18.27 4.63
N LEU A 43 -5.08 -16.96 4.46
CA LEU A 43 -5.37 -16.31 3.17
C LEU A 43 -4.16 -16.35 2.25
N ASN A 44 -4.33 -16.86 1.00
CA ASN A 44 -3.27 -16.90 -0.01
C ASN A 44 -3.78 -16.60 -1.43
N ASP A 45 -2.92 -15.81 -2.14
CA ASP A 45 -2.70 -15.66 -3.58
C ASP A 45 -3.59 -14.76 -4.43
N SER A 46 -2.88 -13.84 -5.13
CA SER A 46 -3.27 -13.41 -6.48
C SER A 46 -2.12 -12.73 -7.24
N LYS A 47 -1.81 -13.24 -8.39
CA LYS A 47 -0.90 -12.66 -9.40
C LYS A 47 -1.72 -12.09 -10.54
N GLN A 48 -1.65 -10.77 -10.83
CA GLN A 48 -1.75 -10.19 -12.19
C GLN A 48 -1.86 -8.66 -12.21
N LEU A 49 -0.76 -7.96 -12.50
CA LEU A 49 -0.78 -6.62 -13.12
C LEU A 49 0.37 -6.53 -14.12
N THR A 50 0.08 -6.07 -15.36
CA THR A 50 1.09 -5.90 -16.41
C THR A 50 2.00 -4.69 -16.16
N GLU A 51 3.24 -4.73 -16.65
CA GLU A 51 4.25 -3.67 -16.50
C GLU A 51 3.77 -2.29 -17.00
N HIS A 52 3.05 -2.25 -18.11
CA HIS A 52 2.51 -1.00 -18.69
C HIS A 52 1.53 -0.29 -17.74
N LYS A 53 0.61 -1.01 -17.10
CA LYS A 53 -0.29 -0.44 -16.08
C LYS A 53 0.46 0.10 -14.86
N ARG A 54 1.59 -0.51 -14.51
CA ARG A 54 2.44 -0.04 -13.40
C ARG A 54 3.13 1.30 -13.70
N ILE A 55 3.57 1.53 -14.94
CA ILE A 55 4.22 2.78 -15.37
C ILE A 55 3.23 3.95 -15.37
N LEU A 56 2.01 3.74 -15.89
CA LEU A 56 0.98 4.77 -15.88
C LEU A 56 0.57 5.19 -14.45
N LEU A 57 0.45 4.22 -13.55
CA LEU A 57 0.17 4.46 -12.13
C LEU A 57 1.29 5.24 -11.44
N ARG A 58 2.53 5.02 -11.82
CA ARG A 58 3.69 5.77 -11.31
C ARG A 58 3.62 7.25 -11.69
N GLN A 59 3.39 7.59 -12.96
CA GLN A 59 3.31 8.98 -13.43
C GLN A 59 2.21 9.76 -12.71
N GLU A 60 1.10 9.10 -12.39
CA GLU A 60 0.00 9.68 -11.63
C GLU A 60 0.35 9.87 -10.15
N ILE A 61 1.08 8.93 -9.54
CA ILE A 61 1.57 9.02 -8.16
C ILE A 61 2.57 10.18 -7.99
N GLU A 62 3.44 10.41 -8.96
CA GLU A 62 4.39 11.54 -8.92
C GLU A 62 3.70 12.91 -9.04
N ARG A 63 2.55 12.96 -9.70
CA ARG A 63 1.74 14.18 -9.88
C ARG A 63 0.86 14.53 -8.68
N ILE A 64 0.49 13.55 -7.88
CA ILE A 64 -0.34 13.70 -6.69
C ILE A 64 0.45 13.37 -5.43
N ASN A 65 0.09 14.02 -4.31
CA ASN A 65 0.70 13.71 -3.02
C ASN A 65 0.55 12.22 -2.67
N ILE A 66 1.57 11.62 -2.04
CA ILE A 66 1.59 10.18 -1.70
C ILE A 66 0.37 9.70 -0.90
N LEU A 67 -0.19 10.54 -0.04
CA LEU A 67 -1.43 10.21 0.68
C LEU A 67 -2.61 10.10 -0.30
N ASN A 68 -2.75 11.04 -1.21
CA ASN A 68 -3.80 10.97 -2.24
C ASN A 68 -3.57 9.79 -3.20
N ALA A 69 -2.33 9.44 -3.48
CA ALA A 69 -1.98 8.26 -4.27
C ALA A 69 -2.42 6.96 -3.59
N SER A 70 -2.22 6.82 -2.27
CA SER A 70 -2.69 5.63 -1.55
C SER A 70 -4.22 5.56 -1.50
N ILE A 71 -4.91 6.68 -1.31
CA ILE A 71 -6.38 6.74 -1.36
C ILE A 71 -6.89 6.38 -2.77
N LEU A 72 -6.29 6.93 -3.82
CA LEU A 72 -6.65 6.59 -5.20
C LEU A 72 -6.39 5.11 -5.51
N ALA A 73 -5.30 4.54 -4.99
CA ALA A 73 -5.04 3.11 -5.14
C ALA A 73 -6.12 2.24 -4.47
N MET A 74 -6.60 2.64 -3.28
CA MET A 74 -7.73 1.97 -2.62
C MET A 74 -9.04 2.12 -3.42
N HIS A 75 -9.34 3.33 -3.96
CA HIS A 75 -10.50 3.53 -4.84
C HIS A 75 -10.45 2.61 -6.07
N ARG A 76 -9.29 2.48 -6.71
CA ARG A 76 -9.09 1.58 -7.85
C ARG A 76 -9.20 0.10 -7.48
N ALA A 77 -8.82 -0.27 -6.26
CA ALA A 77 -9.04 -1.62 -5.76
C ALA A 77 -10.55 -1.91 -5.56
N LEU A 78 -11.29 -0.93 -5.04
CA LEU A 78 -12.75 -1.00 -4.91
C LEU A 78 -13.45 -1.10 -6.28
N ASP A 79 -12.98 -0.37 -7.31
CA ASP A 79 -13.50 -0.43 -8.68
C ASP A 79 -13.37 -1.84 -9.32
N GLN A 80 -12.46 -2.68 -8.83
CA GLN A 80 -12.21 -4.02 -9.35
C GLN A 80 -13.02 -5.11 -8.62
N LEU A 81 -13.72 -4.77 -7.56
CA LEU A 81 -14.59 -5.72 -6.87
C LEU A 81 -15.75 -6.17 -7.77
N LYS A 82 -16.02 -7.48 -7.82
CA LYS A 82 -17.12 -8.05 -8.58
C LYS A 82 -18.49 -7.73 -7.96
N VAL A 83 -18.53 -7.49 -6.69
CA VAL A 83 -19.71 -7.14 -5.91
C VAL A 83 -19.51 -5.73 -5.37
N ARG A 84 -20.50 -4.85 -5.57
CA ARG A 84 -20.47 -3.50 -5.03
C ARG A 84 -20.66 -3.56 -3.51
N PRO A 85 -19.75 -3.00 -2.71
CA PRO A 85 -19.94 -2.93 -1.26
C PRO A 85 -21.03 -1.92 -0.89
N GLU A 86 -21.67 -2.15 0.24
CA GLU A 86 -22.65 -1.26 0.87
C GLU A 86 -21.99 -0.39 1.96
N ALA A 87 -20.85 -0.84 2.48
CA ALA A 87 -20.02 -0.10 3.42
C ALA A 87 -18.53 -0.38 3.16
N ILE A 88 -17.66 0.57 3.54
CA ILE A 88 -16.21 0.46 3.39
C ILE A 88 -15.56 0.73 4.75
N ILE A 89 -14.66 -0.14 5.19
CA ILE A 89 -13.77 0.08 6.32
C ILE A 89 -12.32 0.13 5.83
N VAL A 90 -11.54 1.09 6.34
CA VAL A 90 -10.21 1.40 5.83
C VAL A 90 -9.21 1.45 6.98
N ASP A 91 -8.02 0.83 6.81
CA ASP A 91 -6.94 1.03 7.78
C ASP A 91 -6.47 2.49 7.80
N GLY A 92 -6.16 2.97 9.01
CA GLY A 92 -5.63 4.31 9.22
C GLY A 92 -6.67 5.35 9.65
N ASN A 93 -6.39 6.62 9.37
CA ASN A 93 -7.18 7.76 9.85
C ASN A 93 -7.58 8.75 8.75
N ARG A 94 -7.32 8.43 7.48
CA ARG A 94 -7.62 9.30 6.34
C ARG A 94 -8.09 8.49 5.14
N PHE A 95 -9.27 8.84 4.66
CA PHE A 95 -9.85 8.33 3.43
C PHE A 95 -10.65 9.46 2.78
N LYS A 96 -10.89 9.40 1.48
CA LYS A 96 -11.79 10.30 0.78
C LYS A 96 -13.06 9.55 0.41
N PRO A 97 -14.23 10.22 0.36
CA PRO A 97 -15.47 9.59 -0.09
C PRO A 97 -15.25 8.83 -1.40
N TYR A 98 -15.84 7.64 -1.46
CA TYR A 98 -15.84 6.78 -2.64
C TYR A 98 -17.27 6.54 -3.09
N ASN A 99 -17.65 7.18 -4.19
CA ASN A 99 -19.05 7.21 -4.64
C ASN A 99 -19.97 7.65 -3.46
N ASP A 100 -21.18 7.09 -3.37
CA ASP A 100 -22.14 7.34 -2.28
C ASP A 100 -22.08 6.25 -1.19
N ILE A 101 -20.94 5.53 -1.06
CA ILE A 101 -20.80 4.43 -0.13
C ILE A 101 -20.23 4.93 1.20
N PRO A 102 -20.92 4.68 2.33
CA PRO A 102 -20.43 5.04 3.66
C PRO A 102 -19.05 4.42 3.92
N SER A 103 -18.11 5.22 4.44
CA SER A 103 -16.77 4.73 4.75
C SER A 103 -16.34 5.13 6.15
N THR A 104 -15.66 4.23 6.85
CA THR A 104 -15.13 4.44 8.21
C THR A 104 -13.64 4.11 8.23
N THR A 105 -12.82 5.06 8.71
CA THR A 105 -11.39 4.83 8.94
C THR A 105 -11.15 4.27 10.33
N ILE A 106 -10.29 3.26 10.42
CA ILE A 106 -10.04 2.52 11.67
C ILE A 106 -8.54 2.40 11.88
N VAL A 107 -8.02 3.11 12.88
CA VAL A 107 -6.59 3.04 13.23
C VAL A 107 -6.24 1.65 13.71
N LYS A 108 -5.22 1.04 13.07
CA LYS A 108 -4.80 -0.36 13.25
C LYS A 108 -5.96 -1.33 12.98
N GLY A 109 -6.68 -1.08 11.91
CA GLY A 109 -7.82 -1.88 11.49
C GLY A 109 -7.44 -3.29 11.06
N ASP A 110 -6.25 -3.47 10.50
CA ASP A 110 -5.63 -4.75 10.15
C ASP A 110 -5.49 -5.70 11.35
N GLY A 111 -5.31 -5.15 12.55
CA GLY A 111 -5.33 -5.90 13.81
C GLY A 111 -6.71 -6.08 14.45
N LYS A 112 -7.79 -5.64 13.81
CA LYS A 112 -9.15 -5.66 14.39
C LYS A 112 -10.18 -6.37 13.51
N TYR A 113 -10.09 -6.19 12.18
CA TYR A 113 -11.09 -6.68 11.23
C TYR A 113 -10.46 -7.57 10.17
N LEU A 114 -11.07 -8.71 9.88
CA LEU A 114 -10.56 -9.71 8.96
C LEU A 114 -10.45 -9.19 7.52
N SER A 115 -11.41 -8.40 7.04
CA SER A 115 -11.38 -7.85 5.68
C SER A 115 -10.25 -6.85 5.48
N ILE A 116 -9.94 -6.00 6.48
CA ILE A 116 -8.78 -5.11 6.45
C ILE A 116 -7.47 -5.92 6.53
N ALA A 117 -7.40 -6.92 7.43
CA ALA A 117 -6.24 -7.80 7.54
C ALA A 117 -5.95 -8.54 6.22
N ALA A 118 -6.98 -9.05 5.55
CA ALA A 118 -6.86 -9.67 4.24
C ALA A 118 -6.35 -8.69 3.18
N ALA A 119 -6.89 -7.47 3.15
CA ALA A 119 -6.43 -6.41 2.25
C ALA A 119 -4.96 -6.03 2.52
N SER A 120 -4.56 -5.93 3.79
CA SER A 120 -3.17 -5.67 4.21
C SER A 120 -2.21 -6.74 3.68
N ILE A 121 -2.54 -8.01 3.83
CA ILE A 121 -1.73 -9.14 3.33
C ILE A 121 -1.60 -9.05 1.80
N LEU A 122 -2.70 -8.84 1.08
CA LEU A 122 -2.66 -8.73 -0.37
C LEU A 122 -1.81 -7.54 -0.84
N ALA A 123 -2.06 -6.35 -0.32
CA ALA A 123 -1.30 -5.15 -0.68
C ALA A 123 0.20 -5.35 -0.40
N LYS A 124 0.55 -5.93 0.74
CA LYS A 124 1.94 -6.18 1.14
C LYS A 124 2.62 -7.21 0.25
N THR A 125 2.01 -8.36 0.01
CA THR A 125 2.63 -9.46 -0.75
C THR A 125 2.82 -9.08 -2.22
N TYR A 126 1.83 -8.48 -2.86
CA TYR A 126 1.99 -7.98 -4.24
C TYR A 126 3.08 -6.93 -4.37
N ARG A 127 3.15 -6.03 -3.40
CA ARG A 127 4.21 -5.05 -3.39
C ARG A 127 5.59 -5.69 -3.20
N ASP A 128 5.70 -6.66 -2.33
CA ASP A 128 6.97 -7.36 -2.09
C ASP A 128 7.43 -8.12 -3.35
N ASP A 129 6.53 -8.81 -4.05
CA ASP A 129 6.83 -9.47 -5.34
C ASP A 129 7.34 -8.46 -6.38
N TYR A 130 6.68 -7.30 -6.49
CA TYR A 130 7.14 -6.21 -7.37
C TYR A 130 8.52 -5.70 -6.99
N MET A 131 8.81 -5.52 -5.70
CA MET A 131 10.12 -5.08 -5.24
C MET A 131 11.21 -6.14 -5.44
N MET A 132 10.87 -7.44 -5.42
CA MET A 132 11.79 -8.52 -5.79
C MET A 132 12.18 -8.44 -7.27
N GLN A 133 11.21 -8.24 -8.18
CA GLN A 133 11.50 -8.05 -9.61
C GLN A 133 12.37 -6.82 -9.88
N LEU A 134 12.15 -5.73 -9.15
CA LEU A 134 13.02 -4.54 -9.24
C LEU A 134 14.41 -4.78 -8.68
N ALA A 135 14.55 -5.60 -7.65
CA ALA A 135 15.85 -5.94 -7.06
C ALA A 135 16.75 -6.70 -8.04
N GLU A 136 16.19 -7.52 -8.93
CA GLU A 136 16.95 -8.18 -10.00
C GLU A 136 17.56 -7.17 -11.00
N GLN A 137 16.84 -6.09 -11.29
CA GLN A 137 17.29 -5.03 -12.20
C GLN A 137 18.22 -4.02 -11.54
N TYR A 138 18.08 -3.83 -10.23
CA TYR A 138 18.80 -2.82 -9.43
C TYR A 138 19.39 -3.46 -8.15
N PRO A 139 20.28 -4.44 -8.26
CA PRO A 139 20.78 -5.20 -7.10
C PRO A 139 21.54 -4.34 -6.07
N GLN A 140 22.11 -3.20 -6.49
CA GLN A 140 22.87 -2.30 -5.64
C GLN A 140 22.06 -1.69 -4.48
N TYR A 141 20.72 -1.61 -4.58
CA TYR A 141 19.88 -0.98 -3.55
C TYR A 141 19.35 -1.95 -2.49
N ASP A 142 19.68 -3.24 -2.59
CA ASP A 142 19.24 -4.28 -1.64
C ASP A 142 17.71 -4.35 -1.45
N TRP A 143 16.95 -4.11 -2.52
CA TRP A 143 15.49 -4.11 -2.46
C TRP A 143 14.89 -5.49 -2.21
N GLN A 144 15.63 -6.56 -2.46
CA GLN A 144 15.25 -7.91 -2.06
C GLN A 144 15.08 -8.06 -0.53
N SER A 145 15.85 -7.29 0.26
CA SER A 145 15.75 -7.29 1.72
C SER A 145 14.88 -6.14 2.23
N ASN A 146 15.21 -4.90 1.84
CA ASN A 146 14.58 -3.70 2.40
C ASN A 146 13.26 -3.28 1.76
N LYS A 147 12.86 -3.91 0.63
CA LYS A 147 11.60 -3.61 -0.08
C LYS A 147 11.37 -2.11 -0.36
N GLY A 148 12.45 -1.34 -0.51
CA GLY A 148 12.40 0.11 -0.74
C GLY A 148 12.21 0.96 0.51
N TYR A 149 12.17 0.38 1.70
CA TYR A 149 12.07 1.12 2.95
C TYR A 149 13.35 1.91 3.25
N PRO A 150 13.29 3.00 4.08
CA PRO A 150 14.40 3.92 4.35
C PRO A 150 15.42 3.33 5.36
N THR A 151 15.91 2.13 5.10
CA THR A 151 16.97 1.52 5.90
C THR A 151 18.29 2.25 5.68
N ARG A 152 19.23 2.14 6.64
CA ARG A 152 20.57 2.70 6.50
C ARG A 152 21.25 2.21 5.23
N LYS A 153 21.22 0.90 4.98
CA LYS A 153 21.82 0.27 3.78
C LYS A 153 21.24 0.83 2.48
N HIS A 154 19.91 1.07 2.41
CA HIS A 154 19.27 1.68 1.25
C HIS A 154 19.73 3.13 1.03
N ARG A 155 19.84 3.92 2.11
CA ARG A 155 20.33 5.30 2.02
C ARG A 155 21.81 5.37 1.66
N ASP A 156 22.64 4.45 2.16
CA ASP A 156 24.05 4.36 1.80
C ASP A 156 24.22 4.00 0.31
N ALA A 157 23.42 3.06 -0.19
CA ALA A 157 23.38 2.74 -1.63
C ALA A 157 22.95 3.94 -2.50
N ILE A 158 21.98 4.76 -2.03
CA ILE A 158 21.62 5.99 -2.74
C ILE A 158 22.76 7.00 -2.77
N ARG A 159 23.56 7.12 -1.70
CA ARG A 159 24.74 8.00 -1.68
C ARG A 159 25.82 7.53 -2.65
N GLU A 160 26.04 6.23 -2.75
CA GLU A 160 27.07 5.62 -3.59
C GLU A 160 26.68 5.58 -5.07
N PHE A 161 25.48 5.10 -5.39
CA PHE A 161 25.03 4.81 -6.76
C PHE A 161 24.05 5.86 -7.34
N GLY A 162 23.68 6.86 -6.54
CA GLY A 162 22.64 7.82 -6.92
C GLY A 162 21.23 7.22 -6.82
N ILE A 163 20.27 7.90 -7.48
CA ILE A 163 18.86 7.47 -7.49
C ILE A 163 18.53 6.72 -8.77
N SER A 164 17.74 5.67 -8.67
CA SER A 164 17.11 5.02 -9.82
C SER A 164 15.84 5.75 -10.25
N PRO A 165 15.26 5.42 -11.43
CA PRO A 165 13.96 5.92 -11.83
C PRO A 165 12.81 5.57 -10.86
N TYR A 166 12.97 4.59 -9.98
CA TYR A 166 11.96 4.12 -9.03
C TYR A 166 12.00 4.83 -7.67
N HIS A 167 13.02 5.67 -7.42
CA HIS A 167 13.08 6.47 -6.21
C HIS A 167 12.09 7.63 -6.24
N ARG A 168 11.51 7.94 -5.09
CA ARG A 168 10.54 9.03 -4.93
C ARG A 168 11.27 10.34 -4.65
N LYS A 169 11.47 11.14 -5.69
CA LYS A 169 12.24 12.40 -5.62
C LYS A 169 11.71 13.42 -4.62
N SER A 170 10.42 13.36 -4.29
CA SER A 170 9.78 14.22 -3.29
C SER A 170 10.06 13.83 -1.84
N PHE A 171 10.73 12.69 -1.61
CA PHE A 171 11.05 12.21 -0.27
C PHE A 171 12.47 12.65 0.12
N ASN A 172 12.71 12.80 1.45
CA ASN A 172 14.07 12.94 1.96
C ASN A 172 14.81 11.60 1.84
N LEU A 173 15.49 11.41 0.70
CA LEU A 173 16.13 10.15 0.34
C LEU A 173 17.36 9.86 1.19
N LEU A 174 18.12 10.89 1.60
CA LEU A 174 19.38 10.73 2.34
C LEU A 174 19.20 10.78 3.85
N GLY A 175 18.12 11.38 4.33
CA GLY A 175 17.82 11.47 5.76
C GLY A 175 18.68 12.51 6.53
N ASP A 176 19.47 13.31 5.82
CA ASP A 176 20.47 14.19 6.39
C ASP A 176 19.92 15.60 6.71
N THR A 177 18.73 15.70 7.26
CA THR A 177 18.18 16.98 7.71
C THR A 177 17.86 16.93 9.19
N GLN A 178 18.90 16.81 10.03
CA GLN A 178 18.95 17.59 11.25
C GLN A 178 19.64 18.91 10.86
N LEU A 179 18.86 19.95 10.59
CA LEU A 179 19.34 21.32 10.72
C LEU A 179 19.71 21.46 12.19
N SER A 180 21.00 21.38 12.52
CA SER A 180 21.51 21.90 13.77
C SER A 180 21.30 23.41 13.69
N PHE A 181 20.29 23.90 14.38
CA PHE A 181 20.28 25.30 14.77
C PHE A 181 21.28 25.44 15.89
N ASP A 182 22.51 25.82 15.56
CA ASP A 182 23.46 26.35 16.52
C ASP A 182 22.92 27.74 16.93
N PHE A 183 22.44 27.83 18.18
CA PHE A 183 22.17 29.09 18.88
C PHE A 183 23.40 29.51 19.66
#